data_3dd3d2dc01ba7a3dbbf9990fcbf38a67
#
_entry.id   3dd3d2dc01ba7a3dbbf9990fcbf38a67
#
_cell.length_a   1.000
_cell.length_b   1.000
_cell.length_c   1.000
_cell.angle_alpha   90.00
_cell.angle_beta   90.00
_cell.angle_gamma   90.00
#
_symmetry.space_group_name_H-M   'P 1'
#
loop_
_entity.id
_entity.type
_entity.pdbx_description
1 polymer ?
#
loop_
_entity_poly.entity_id
_entity_poly.type
_entity_poly.pdbx_seq_one_letter_code
_entity_poly.pdbx_strand_id
1 'polypeptide(L)'
;MPESLRTTGTELCITVNGTDVWLQGQGDEVVLMLHGWPDTRALWDGTVAALQDRCTCARLTLPGFESGPSATPLDDMCQLLRQIADRISPDKPVTLMLHDWGCLFGYEFAMRHPERVARVVAVDIGDHNSGALLRSWSTKQKLSVAGYQLWLALAWQLGQHVSVSLGNRMTRAMARWLRCPTDPARITCRMNYPYAMQWWGLAGGLKGAARVRLSMPLLYVYGTRKPFMFHSPKWLDALATREGCAVQGLPCGHWVMLSRPEAFHACVRDWLDGKTLSTSAT
;
A
#
# COMPACT_ATOMS: atom_id res chain seq x y z
N MET A 1 -2.84 -20.28 18.62
CA MET A 1 -1.42 -20.56 18.32
C MET A 1 -0.59 -19.63 19.16
N PRO A 2 0.46 -20.09 19.89
CA PRO A 2 1.30 -19.19 20.67
C PRO A 2 2.01 -18.21 19.73
N GLU A 3 1.98 -16.94 20.10
CA GLU A 3 2.72 -15.87 19.42
C GLU A 3 4.22 -16.17 19.50
N SER A 4 4.87 -16.35 18.35
CA SER A 4 6.31 -16.61 18.31
C SER A 4 7.07 -15.29 18.18
N LEU A 5 7.97 -15.02 19.13
CA LEU A 5 8.97 -13.97 19.05
C LEU A 5 10.23 -14.54 18.40
N ARG A 6 10.69 -13.95 17.30
CA ARG A 6 11.95 -14.31 16.63
C ARG A 6 12.78 -13.05 16.40
N THR A 7 14.04 -13.09 16.70
CA THR A 7 14.99 -11.99 16.44
C THR A 7 15.96 -12.42 15.35
N THR A 8 16.10 -11.60 14.31
CA THR A 8 17.10 -11.77 13.25
C THR A 8 17.90 -10.47 13.12
N GLY A 9 19.10 -10.45 13.68
CA GLY A 9 19.92 -9.23 13.73
C GLY A 9 19.25 -8.11 14.54
N THR A 10 18.97 -6.96 13.89
CA THR A 10 18.31 -5.80 14.49
C THR A 10 16.79 -5.81 14.33
N GLU A 11 16.22 -6.81 13.67
CA GLU A 11 14.77 -6.94 13.45
C GLU A 11 14.13 -7.89 14.47
N LEU A 12 12.99 -7.47 15.01
CA LEU A 12 12.11 -8.28 15.83
C LEU A 12 10.92 -8.73 14.96
N CYS A 13 10.68 -10.04 14.91
CA CYS A 13 9.49 -10.59 14.25
C CYS A 13 8.47 -11.04 15.30
N ILE A 14 7.24 -10.58 15.16
CA ILE A 14 6.08 -11.08 15.90
C ILE A 14 5.07 -11.65 14.91
N THR A 15 4.33 -12.68 15.32
CA THR A 15 3.27 -13.26 14.48
C THR A 15 1.91 -12.90 15.05
N VAL A 16 1.04 -12.28 14.25
CA VAL A 16 -0.34 -11.93 14.60
C VAL A 16 -1.27 -12.65 13.63
N ASN A 17 -2.09 -13.55 14.13
CA ASN A 17 -3.02 -14.38 13.33
C ASN A 17 -2.37 -15.02 12.10
N GLY A 18 -1.18 -15.57 12.26
CA GLY A 18 -0.44 -16.23 11.19
C GLY A 18 0.25 -15.29 10.20
N THR A 19 0.23 -13.99 10.46
CA THR A 19 0.95 -12.98 9.68
C THR A 19 2.17 -12.49 10.45
N ASP A 20 3.35 -12.63 9.85
CA ASP A 20 4.60 -12.14 10.43
C ASP A 20 4.73 -10.63 10.21
N VAL A 21 4.95 -9.91 11.31
CA VAL A 21 5.19 -8.46 11.35
C VAL A 21 6.61 -8.23 11.85
N TRP A 22 7.39 -7.54 11.06
CA TRP A 22 8.80 -7.27 11.30
C TRP A 22 8.98 -5.83 11.78
N LEU A 23 9.52 -5.68 13.00
CA LEU A 23 9.75 -4.40 13.64
C LEU A 23 11.23 -4.06 13.63
N GLN A 24 11.56 -2.81 13.30
CA GLN A 24 12.93 -2.27 13.31
C GLN A 24 12.91 -0.79 13.64
N GLY A 25 13.86 -0.33 14.45
CA GLY A 25 13.99 1.05 14.87
C GLY A 25 13.71 1.24 16.36
N GLN A 26 13.88 2.48 16.86
CA GLN A 26 13.90 2.78 18.30
C GLN A 26 13.00 3.97 18.69
N GLY A 27 12.25 4.55 17.76
CA GLY A 27 11.37 5.70 18.05
C GLY A 27 10.05 5.29 18.71
N ASP A 28 9.47 6.19 19.48
CA ASP A 28 8.17 6.04 20.12
C ASP A 28 7.00 5.97 19.13
N GLU A 29 7.16 6.62 17.98
CA GLU A 29 6.17 6.57 16.91
C GLU A 29 6.29 5.26 16.14
N VAL A 30 5.18 4.54 16.04
CA VAL A 30 5.11 3.29 15.27
C VAL A 30 4.54 3.56 13.89
N VAL A 31 5.31 3.21 12.85
CA VAL A 31 4.91 3.34 11.44
C VAL A 31 4.58 1.95 10.88
N LEU A 32 3.30 1.66 10.65
CA LEU A 32 2.84 0.43 10.03
C LEU A 32 2.84 0.58 8.50
N MET A 33 3.67 -0.22 7.84
CA MET A 33 3.95 -0.10 6.40
C MET A 33 3.28 -1.22 5.60
N LEU A 34 2.40 -0.85 4.66
CA LEU A 34 1.67 -1.76 3.79
C LEU A 34 2.08 -1.57 2.33
N HIS A 35 2.62 -2.61 1.73
CA HIS A 35 2.94 -2.66 0.30
C HIS A 35 1.70 -2.99 -0.54
N GLY A 36 1.85 -3.05 -1.85
CA GLY A 36 0.83 -3.55 -2.77
C GLY A 36 1.39 -4.53 -3.79
N TRP A 37 0.79 -4.59 -4.96
CA TRP A 37 1.16 -5.51 -6.02
C TRP A 37 2.34 -4.97 -6.85
N PRO A 38 3.29 -5.81 -7.23
CA PRO A 38 3.54 -7.20 -6.85
C PRO A 38 4.69 -7.30 -5.82
N ASP A 39 4.62 -6.48 -4.78
CA ASP A 39 5.69 -6.30 -3.81
C ASP A 39 5.50 -7.21 -2.57
N THR A 40 6.43 -7.07 -1.66
CA THR A 40 6.44 -7.67 -0.33
C THR A 40 6.89 -6.62 0.69
N ARG A 41 7.04 -6.99 1.96
CA ARG A 41 7.60 -6.10 2.99
C ARG A 41 8.93 -5.46 2.59
N ALA A 42 9.70 -6.12 1.70
CA ALA A 42 11.00 -5.64 1.21
C ALA A 42 10.93 -4.32 0.42
N LEU A 43 9.75 -3.95 -0.10
CA LEU A 43 9.53 -2.62 -0.71
C LEU A 43 10.02 -1.49 0.19
N TRP A 44 9.89 -1.66 1.49
CA TRP A 44 10.14 -0.64 2.49
C TRP A 44 11.56 -0.68 3.10
N ASP A 45 12.45 -1.58 2.66
CA ASP A 45 13.79 -1.73 3.25
C ASP A 45 14.58 -0.42 3.29
N GLY A 46 14.60 0.31 2.16
CA GLY A 46 15.26 1.62 2.10
C GLY A 46 14.57 2.69 2.96
N THR A 47 13.25 2.62 3.08
CA THR A 47 12.48 3.56 3.92
C THR A 47 12.70 3.27 5.40
N VAL A 48 12.78 2.02 5.79
CA VAL A 48 13.15 1.64 7.17
C VAL A 48 14.55 2.13 7.50
N ALA A 49 15.53 1.91 6.63
CA ALA A 49 16.89 2.42 6.82
C ALA A 49 16.92 3.95 7.02
N ALA A 50 16.03 4.68 6.35
CA ALA A 50 15.91 6.12 6.46
C ALA A 50 15.14 6.62 7.70
N LEU A 51 14.29 5.77 8.34
CA LEU A 51 13.41 6.21 9.43
C LEU A 51 13.69 5.51 10.77
N GLN A 52 14.47 4.43 10.83
CA GLN A 52 14.70 3.62 12.02
C GLN A 52 15.39 4.35 13.18
N ASP A 53 16.01 5.48 12.91
CA ASP A 53 16.63 6.36 13.91
C ASP A 53 15.61 7.16 14.72
N ARG A 54 14.35 7.26 14.26
CA ARG A 54 13.30 8.09 14.84
C ARG A 54 11.96 7.39 15.06
N CYS A 55 11.68 6.32 14.31
CA CYS A 55 10.43 5.59 14.34
C CYS A 55 10.69 4.10 14.55
N THR A 56 9.74 3.42 15.17
CA THR A 56 9.65 1.97 15.09
C THR A 56 8.87 1.61 13.82
N CYS A 57 9.56 1.09 12.82
CA CYS A 57 8.97 0.68 11.55
C CYS A 57 8.47 -0.76 11.64
N ALA A 58 7.19 -0.98 11.41
CA ALA A 58 6.55 -2.29 11.40
C ALA A 58 6.14 -2.64 9.96
N ARG A 59 6.66 -3.75 9.43
CA ARG A 59 6.43 -4.18 8.04
C ARG A 59 5.85 -5.58 8.00
N LEU A 60 4.91 -5.81 7.10
CA LEU A 60 4.41 -7.16 6.82
C LEU A 60 4.34 -7.39 5.31
N THR A 61 4.39 -8.66 4.90
CA THR A 61 3.92 -9.05 3.58
C THR A 61 2.42 -9.34 3.69
N LEU A 62 1.62 -8.71 2.84
CA LEU A 62 0.17 -8.89 2.84
C LEU A 62 -0.20 -10.38 2.75
N PRO A 63 -1.14 -10.87 3.57
CA PRO A 63 -1.61 -12.24 3.49
C PRO A 63 -2.00 -12.62 2.07
N GLY A 64 -1.65 -13.83 1.64
CA GLY A 64 -1.91 -14.32 0.29
C GLY A 64 -0.83 -13.97 -0.75
N PHE A 65 0.08 -13.05 -0.48
CA PHE A 65 1.16 -12.70 -1.42
C PHE A 65 2.28 -13.76 -1.46
N GLU A 66 2.89 -14.08 -0.34
CA GLU A 66 3.92 -15.13 -0.24
C GLU A 66 3.38 -16.38 0.48
N SER A 67 2.58 -16.18 1.51
CA SER A 67 2.06 -17.23 2.38
C SER A 67 0.62 -16.92 2.83
N GLY A 68 0.05 -17.80 3.63
CA GLY A 68 -1.30 -17.64 4.17
C GLY A 68 -2.42 -18.04 3.19
N PRO A 69 -3.66 -17.59 3.40
CA PRO A 69 -4.81 -17.91 2.57
C PRO A 69 -4.64 -17.39 1.14
N SER A 70 -5.32 -17.99 0.18
CA SER A 70 -5.25 -17.59 -1.24
C SER A 70 -5.87 -16.21 -1.50
N ALA A 71 -6.74 -15.75 -0.61
CA ALA A 71 -7.33 -14.41 -0.60
C ALA A 71 -7.78 -14.10 0.83
N THR A 72 -7.75 -12.81 1.20
CA THR A 72 -8.22 -12.32 2.49
C THR A 72 -9.39 -11.36 2.25
N PRO A 73 -10.59 -11.63 2.80
CA PRO A 73 -11.72 -10.69 2.74
C PRO A 73 -11.35 -9.32 3.28
N LEU A 74 -12.00 -8.27 2.77
CA LEU A 74 -11.71 -6.89 3.17
C LEU A 74 -11.91 -6.67 4.67
N ASP A 75 -12.97 -7.26 5.24
CA ASP A 75 -13.27 -7.15 6.67
C ASP A 75 -12.21 -7.85 7.54
N ASP A 76 -11.78 -9.05 7.12
CA ASP A 76 -10.73 -9.80 7.80
C ASP A 76 -9.38 -9.08 7.72
N MET A 77 -9.08 -8.43 6.58
CA MET A 77 -7.88 -7.61 6.43
C MET A 77 -7.91 -6.40 7.38
N CYS A 78 -9.04 -5.69 7.48
CA CYS A 78 -9.17 -4.57 8.41
C CYS A 78 -9.06 -5.02 9.87
N GLN A 79 -9.64 -6.17 10.23
CA GLN A 79 -9.53 -6.74 11.57
C GLN A 79 -8.09 -7.17 11.88
N LEU A 80 -7.39 -7.80 10.93
CA LEU A 80 -5.98 -8.15 11.08
C LEU A 80 -5.12 -6.90 11.32
N LEU A 81 -5.31 -5.84 10.51
CA LEU A 81 -4.56 -4.59 10.68
C LEU A 81 -4.83 -3.94 12.03
N ARG A 82 -6.06 -4.01 12.54
CA ARG A 82 -6.39 -3.56 13.89
C ARG A 82 -5.64 -4.35 14.95
N GLN A 83 -5.67 -5.68 14.88
CA GLN A 83 -4.97 -6.54 15.83
C GLN A 83 -3.44 -6.32 15.79
N ILE A 84 -2.89 -6.12 14.59
CA ILE A 84 -1.48 -5.75 14.44
C ILE A 84 -1.22 -4.41 15.14
N ALA A 85 -2.02 -3.38 14.86
CA ALA A 85 -1.87 -2.06 15.48
C ALA A 85 -1.98 -2.13 17.02
N ASP A 86 -2.95 -2.89 17.55
CA ASP A 86 -3.13 -3.10 18.99
C ASP A 86 -1.91 -3.82 19.61
N ARG A 87 -1.26 -4.71 18.86
CA ARG A 87 -0.11 -5.48 19.34
C ARG A 87 1.21 -4.72 19.30
N ILE A 88 1.43 -3.90 18.24
CA ILE A 88 2.68 -3.15 18.07
C ILE A 88 2.67 -1.78 18.74
N SER A 89 1.50 -1.23 19.03
CA SER A 89 1.32 0.09 19.64
C SER A 89 0.05 0.10 20.52
N PRO A 90 0.04 -0.59 21.67
CA PRO A 90 -1.17 -0.77 22.46
C PRO A 90 -1.76 0.55 22.97
N ASP A 91 -0.91 1.50 23.34
CA ASP A 91 -1.31 2.73 24.03
C ASP A 91 -1.47 3.95 23.09
N LYS A 92 -0.98 3.85 21.85
CA LYS A 92 -0.95 4.99 20.91
C LYS A 92 -1.45 4.56 19.53
N PRO A 93 -2.12 5.46 18.79
CA PRO A 93 -2.43 5.21 17.38
C PRO A 93 -1.15 5.15 16.54
N VAL A 94 -1.16 4.34 15.48
CA VAL A 94 -0.04 4.17 14.57
C VAL A 94 -0.08 5.20 13.43
N THR A 95 1.09 5.50 12.86
CA THR A 95 1.19 6.12 11.54
C THR A 95 1.11 5.03 10.49
N LEU A 96 0.27 5.20 9.45
CA LEU A 96 0.24 4.29 8.31
C LEU A 96 1.16 4.81 7.20
N MET A 97 1.90 3.89 6.56
CA MET A 97 2.63 4.16 5.32
C MET A 97 2.21 3.15 4.26
N LEU A 98 1.59 3.63 3.20
CA LEU A 98 0.78 2.84 2.29
C LEU A 98 1.24 2.99 0.84
N HIS A 99 1.27 1.90 0.09
CA HIS A 99 1.52 1.92 -1.35
C HIS A 99 0.60 0.95 -2.09
N ASP A 100 0.08 1.36 -3.24
CA ASP A 100 -0.73 0.56 -4.17
C ASP A 100 -1.94 -0.12 -3.46
N TRP A 101 -2.11 -1.44 -3.49
CA TRP A 101 -3.17 -2.15 -2.77
C TRP A 101 -3.10 -1.93 -1.25
N GLY A 102 -1.91 -1.66 -0.71
CA GLY A 102 -1.75 -1.25 0.68
C GLY A 102 -2.50 0.04 1.00
N CYS A 103 -2.65 0.97 0.03
CA CYS A 103 -3.50 2.15 0.21
C CYS A 103 -4.97 1.76 0.35
N LEU A 104 -5.48 0.85 -0.48
CA LEU A 104 -6.88 0.41 -0.40
C LEU A 104 -7.18 -0.20 0.97
N PHE A 105 -6.39 -1.17 1.41
CA PHE A 105 -6.57 -1.84 2.69
C PHE A 105 -6.32 -0.90 3.89
N GLY A 106 -5.28 -0.08 3.81
CA GLY A 106 -4.94 0.88 4.86
C GLY A 106 -5.97 2.01 5.01
N TYR A 107 -6.56 2.49 3.91
CA TYR A 107 -7.65 3.47 3.96
C TYR A 107 -8.91 2.90 4.60
N GLU A 108 -9.29 1.67 4.23
CA GLU A 108 -10.44 1.01 4.86
C GLU A 108 -10.22 0.81 6.36
N PHE A 109 -9.02 0.37 6.75
CA PHE A 109 -8.66 0.27 8.16
C PHE A 109 -8.75 1.64 8.86
N ALA A 110 -8.16 2.69 8.30
CA ALA A 110 -8.16 4.04 8.87
C ALA A 110 -9.56 4.65 8.99
N MET A 111 -10.45 4.37 8.02
CA MET A 111 -11.84 4.85 8.06
C MET A 111 -12.70 4.09 9.08
N ARG A 112 -12.45 2.79 9.27
CA ARG A 112 -13.20 1.95 10.21
C ARG A 112 -12.69 2.07 11.65
N HIS A 113 -11.41 2.38 11.83
CA HIS A 113 -10.73 2.49 13.12
C HIS A 113 -9.92 3.79 13.22
N PRO A 114 -10.57 4.98 13.07
CA PRO A 114 -9.87 6.26 13.08
C PRO A 114 -9.12 6.54 14.39
N GLU A 115 -9.58 5.96 15.50
CA GLU A 115 -8.93 6.05 16.81
C GLU A 115 -7.58 5.32 16.88
N ARG A 116 -7.32 4.41 15.95
CA ARG A 116 -6.07 3.63 15.88
C ARG A 116 -5.06 4.19 14.88
N VAL A 117 -5.39 5.28 14.18
CA VAL A 117 -4.53 5.87 13.14
C VAL A 117 -4.30 7.35 13.42
N ALA A 118 -3.06 7.71 13.77
CA ALA A 118 -2.67 9.08 14.03
C ALA A 118 -2.59 9.92 12.75
N ARG A 119 -1.96 9.36 11.72
CA ARG A 119 -1.74 10.02 10.42
C ARG A 119 -1.40 8.99 9.34
N VAL A 120 -1.46 9.41 8.08
CA VAL A 120 -1.25 8.53 6.92
C VAL A 120 -0.22 9.14 5.97
N VAL A 121 0.74 8.34 5.53
CA VAL A 121 1.58 8.61 4.36
C VAL A 121 1.10 7.67 3.26
N ALA A 122 0.50 8.20 2.21
CA ALA A 122 -0.01 7.42 1.10
C ALA A 122 0.80 7.68 -0.17
N VAL A 123 1.21 6.59 -0.81
CA VAL A 123 2.02 6.67 -2.02
C VAL A 123 1.24 6.18 -3.23
N ASP A 124 1.03 7.10 -4.15
CA ASP A 124 0.57 6.90 -5.53
C ASP A 124 -0.90 6.51 -5.73
N ILE A 125 -1.64 6.10 -4.71
CA ILE A 125 -3.09 5.82 -4.77
C ILE A 125 -3.84 6.81 -3.88
N GLY A 126 -4.70 7.65 -4.49
CA GLY A 126 -5.54 8.63 -3.80
C GLY A 126 -6.99 8.18 -3.68
N ASP A 127 -7.93 8.95 -4.23
CA ASP A 127 -9.37 8.66 -4.19
C ASP A 127 -9.81 7.60 -5.24
N HIS A 128 -9.15 6.44 -5.22
CA HIS A 128 -9.20 5.37 -6.21
C HIS A 128 -10.61 4.88 -6.58
N ASN A 129 -11.59 5.01 -5.69
CA ASN A 129 -12.97 4.57 -5.87
C ASN A 129 -13.96 5.74 -6.04
N SER A 130 -13.47 6.94 -6.37
CA SER A 130 -14.32 8.11 -6.54
C SER A 130 -14.87 8.23 -7.96
N GLY A 131 -16.10 8.73 -8.07
CA GLY A 131 -16.64 9.10 -9.38
C GLY A 131 -15.91 10.28 -10.04
N ALA A 132 -15.19 11.11 -9.25
CA ALA A 132 -14.37 12.20 -9.77
C ALA A 132 -13.16 11.66 -10.53
N LEU A 133 -12.47 10.63 -9.96
CA LEU A 133 -11.37 9.96 -10.63
C LEU A 133 -11.83 9.30 -11.94
N LEU A 134 -12.93 8.56 -11.91
CA LEU A 134 -13.44 7.89 -13.12
C LEU A 134 -13.81 8.90 -14.23
N ARG A 135 -14.29 10.11 -13.87
CA ARG A 135 -14.57 11.18 -14.84
C ARG A 135 -13.31 11.85 -15.36
N SER A 136 -12.23 11.89 -14.60
CA SER A 136 -10.95 12.49 -15.02
C SER A 136 -10.20 11.64 -16.04
N TRP A 137 -10.50 10.34 -16.12
CA TRP A 137 -9.86 9.44 -17.08
C TRP A 137 -10.53 9.49 -18.45
N SER A 138 -9.71 9.57 -19.49
CA SER A 138 -10.15 9.33 -20.88
C SER A 138 -10.60 7.87 -21.07
N THR A 139 -11.37 7.61 -22.12
CA THR A 139 -11.78 6.23 -22.47
C THR A 139 -10.57 5.30 -22.64
N LYS A 140 -9.49 5.78 -23.26
CA LYS A 140 -8.25 5.01 -23.43
C LYS A 140 -7.63 4.63 -22.09
N GLN A 141 -7.58 5.55 -21.13
CA GLN A 141 -7.07 5.27 -19.78
C GLN A 141 -7.95 4.27 -19.04
N LYS A 142 -9.26 4.40 -19.09
CA LYS A 142 -10.20 3.44 -18.50
C LYS A 142 -10.00 2.03 -19.06
N LEU A 143 -9.90 1.90 -20.39
CA LEU A 143 -9.66 0.62 -21.04
C LEU A 143 -8.29 0.04 -20.68
N SER A 144 -7.26 0.89 -20.58
CA SER A 144 -5.92 0.45 -20.18
C SER A 144 -5.90 -0.09 -18.75
N VAL A 145 -6.54 0.64 -17.81
CA VAL A 145 -6.63 0.21 -16.40
C VAL A 145 -7.44 -1.07 -16.29
N ALA A 146 -8.62 -1.13 -16.90
CA ALA A 146 -9.46 -2.33 -16.90
C ALA A 146 -8.71 -3.53 -17.53
N GLY A 147 -8.00 -3.31 -18.63
CA GLY A 147 -7.28 -4.35 -19.35
C GLY A 147 -6.19 -5.02 -18.53
N TYR A 148 -5.29 -4.25 -17.91
CA TYR A 148 -4.23 -4.86 -17.10
C TYR A 148 -4.79 -5.53 -15.82
N GLN A 149 -5.82 -4.94 -15.20
CA GLN A 149 -6.44 -5.51 -14.01
C GLN A 149 -7.15 -6.83 -14.32
N LEU A 150 -7.93 -6.87 -15.41
CA LEU A 150 -8.59 -8.12 -15.88
C LEU A 150 -7.57 -9.20 -16.24
N TRP A 151 -6.45 -8.82 -16.89
CA TRP A 151 -5.35 -9.75 -17.19
C TRP A 151 -4.81 -10.39 -15.91
N LEU A 152 -4.57 -9.58 -14.86
CA LEU A 152 -4.06 -10.07 -13.58
C LEU A 152 -5.11 -10.92 -12.84
N ALA A 153 -6.38 -10.52 -12.87
CA ALA A 153 -7.47 -11.31 -12.31
C ALA A 153 -7.59 -12.67 -13.02
N LEU A 154 -7.49 -12.70 -14.36
CA LEU A 154 -7.46 -13.94 -15.15
C LEU A 154 -6.22 -14.78 -14.84
N ALA A 155 -5.05 -14.16 -14.71
CA ALA A 155 -3.82 -14.87 -14.34
C ALA A 155 -3.95 -15.54 -12.95
N TRP A 156 -4.65 -14.91 -12.01
CA TRP A 156 -5.00 -15.53 -10.72
C TRP A 156 -5.87 -16.77 -10.91
N GLN A 157 -6.98 -16.66 -11.65
CA GLN A 157 -7.90 -17.75 -11.91
C GLN A 157 -7.21 -18.95 -12.58
N LEU A 158 -6.45 -18.69 -13.63
CA LEU A 158 -5.71 -19.73 -14.32
C LEU A 158 -4.63 -20.37 -13.42
N GLY A 159 -4.00 -19.55 -12.58
CA GLY A 159 -3.01 -20.03 -11.60
C GLY A 159 -3.61 -20.94 -10.53
N GLN A 160 -4.84 -20.67 -10.08
CA GLN A 160 -5.52 -21.46 -9.05
C GLN A 160 -6.14 -22.75 -9.62
N HIS A 161 -6.69 -22.72 -10.83
CA HIS A 161 -7.56 -23.78 -11.33
C HIS A 161 -7.00 -24.59 -12.51
N VAL A 162 -5.95 -24.07 -13.19
CA VAL A 162 -5.39 -24.72 -14.39
C VAL A 162 -3.90 -25.00 -14.22
N SER A 163 -3.09 -23.98 -14.04
CA SER A 163 -1.63 -24.14 -13.92
C SER A 163 -0.97 -22.93 -13.26
N VAL A 164 -0.32 -23.17 -12.11
CA VAL A 164 0.47 -22.16 -11.39
C VAL A 164 1.56 -21.55 -12.29
N SER A 165 2.21 -22.39 -13.13
CA SER A 165 3.24 -21.94 -14.06
C SER A 165 2.69 -20.96 -15.10
N LEU A 166 1.51 -21.22 -15.64
CA LEU A 166 0.83 -20.33 -16.59
C LEU A 166 0.46 -19.01 -15.92
N GLY A 167 -0.19 -19.06 -14.74
CA GLY A 167 -0.54 -17.87 -13.98
C GLY A 167 0.69 -17.00 -13.64
N ASN A 168 1.79 -17.63 -13.20
CA ASN A 168 3.04 -16.93 -12.91
C ASN A 168 3.63 -16.27 -14.17
N ARG A 169 3.63 -16.94 -15.32
CA ARG A 169 4.14 -16.35 -16.58
C ARG A 169 3.32 -15.12 -16.99
N MET A 170 1.99 -15.21 -16.90
CA MET A 170 1.09 -14.09 -17.20
C MET A 170 1.34 -12.90 -16.25
N THR A 171 1.47 -13.16 -14.96
CA THR A 171 1.73 -12.14 -13.93
C THR A 171 3.08 -11.45 -14.17
N ARG A 172 4.13 -12.22 -14.39
CA ARG A 172 5.48 -11.69 -14.68
C ARG A 172 5.54 -10.92 -16.00
N ALA A 173 4.78 -11.34 -17.01
CA ALA A 173 4.66 -10.59 -18.27
C ALA A 173 4.06 -9.21 -18.05
N MET A 174 2.98 -9.12 -17.25
CA MET A 174 2.35 -7.86 -16.88
C MET A 174 3.28 -6.99 -16.03
N ALA A 175 3.99 -7.56 -15.05
CA ALA A 175 4.95 -6.83 -14.22
C ALA A 175 6.07 -6.19 -15.06
N ARG A 176 6.60 -6.93 -16.05
CA ARG A 176 7.58 -6.38 -17.00
C ARG A 176 7.00 -5.25 -17.84
N TRP A 177 5.78 -5.42 -18.36
CA TRP A 177 5.09 -4.39 -19.15
C TRP A 177 4.86 -3.11 -18.35
N LEU A 178 4.49 -3.24 -17.07
CA LEU A 178 4.31 -2.13 -16.13
C LEU A 178 5.66 -1.58 -15.59
N ARG A 179 6.79 -2.17 -16.00
CA ARG A 179 8.14 -1.78 -15.53
C ARG A 179 8.29 -1.88 -14.01
N CYS A 180 7.70 -2.92 -13.42
CA CYS A 180 7.83 -3.17 -12.01
C CYS A 180 9.30 -3.44 -11.64
N PRO A 181 9.84 -2.79 -10.58
CA PRO A 181 11.24 -2.98 -10.16
C PRO A 181 11.46 -4.28 -9.38
N THR A 182 10.41 -4.94 -8.92
CA THR A 182 10.50 -6.18 -8.12
C THR A 182 11.07 -7.32 -8.94
N ASP A 183 11.99 -8.10 -8.35
CA ASP A 183 12.57 -9.28 -9.00
C ASP A 183 11.47 -10.23 -9.53
N PRO A 184 11.43 -10.50 -10.83
CA PRO A 184 10.44 -11.40 -11.42
C PRO A 184 10.40 -12.80 -10.79
N ALA A 185 11.50 -13.29 -10.22
CA ALA A 185 11.55 -14.59 -9.56
C ALA A 185 10.62 -14.64 -8.33
N ARG A 186 10.45 -13.51 -7.64
CA ARG A 186 9.59 -13.37 -6.46
C ARG A 186 8.11 -13.15 -6.81
N ILE A 187 7.80 -12.78 -8.05
CA ILE A 187 6.45 -12.45 -8.50
C ILE A 187 5.68 -13.74 -8.83
N THR A 188 4.53 -13.93 -8.17
CA THR A 188 3.64 -15.08 -8.38
C THR A 188 2.22 -14.65 -8.65
N CYS A 189 1.44 -15.52 -9.30
CA CYS A 189 0.01 -15.26 -9.57
C CYS A 189 -0.84 -15.17 -8.30
N ARG A 190 -0.38 -15.69 -7.16
CA ARG A 190 -1.06 -15.52 -5.86
C ARG A 190 -1.24 -14.05 -5.50
N MET A 191 -0.25 -13.20 -5.80
CA MET A 191 -0.26 -11.77 -5.53
C MET A 191 -1.39 -11.02 -6.25
N ASN A 192 -2.03 -11.67 -7.23
CA ASN A 192 -3.10 -11.07 -8.03
C ASN A 192 -4.49 -11.17 -7.38
N TYR A 193 -4.63 -11.79 -6.18
CA TYR A 193 -5.95 -11.97 -5.57
C TYR A 193 -6.73 -10.65 -5.39
N PRO A 194 -6.13 -9.48 -5.11
CA PRO A 194 -6.89 -8.24 -4.99
C PRO A 194 -7.59 -7.85 -6.30
N TYR A 195 -6.99 -8.15 -7.45
CA TYR A 195 -7.66 -7.97 -8.75
C TYR A 195 -8.80 -8.96 -8.95
N ALA A 196 -8.66 -10.21 -8.48
CA ALA A 196 -9.75 -11.17 -8.49
C ALA A 196 -10.89 -10.77 -7.54
N MET A 197 -10.59 -10.14 -6.40
CA MET A 197 -11.59 -9.51 -5.54
C MET A 197 -12.34 -8.40 -6.28
N GLN A 198 -11.62 -7.51 -6.95
CA GLN A 198 -12.19 -6.38 -7.70
C GLN A 198 -13.13 -6.84 -8.83
N TRP A 199 -12.71 -7.84 -9.61
CA TRP A 199 -13.40 -8.20 -10.86
C TRP A 199 -14.32 -9.42 -10.76
N TRP A 200 -13.98 -10.37 -9.90
CA TRP A 200 -14.73 -11.63 -9.77
C TRP A 200 -15.52 -11.74 -8.46
N GLY A 201 -15.38 -10.75 -7.57
CA GLY A 201 -16.01 -10.79 -6.25
C GLY A 201 -15.42 -11.87 -5.33
N LEU A 202 -14.17 -12.31 -5.58
CA LEU A 202 -13.48 -13.27 -4.73
C LEU A 202 -13.50 -12.79 -3.27
N ALA A 203 -13.73 -13.71 -2.33
CA ALA A 203 -13.75 -13.42 -0.89
C ALA A 203 -14.69 -12.24 -0.50
N GLY A 204 -15.85 -12.13 -1.17
CA GLY A 204 -16.80 -11.04 -0.98
C GLY A 204 -16.51 -9.78 -1.81
N GLY A 205 -15.36 -9.73 -2.47
CA GLY A 205 -14.96 -8.61 -3.32
C GLY A 205 -14.69 -7.33 -2.54
N LEU A 206 -14.89 -6.19 -3.19
CA LEU A 206 -14.72 -4.86 -2.60
C LEU A 206 -16.07 -4.14 -2.41
N LYS A 207 -17.19 -4.88 -2.32
CA LYS A 207 -18.54 -4.29 -2.18
C LYS A 207 -18.70 -3.46 -0.91
N GLY A 208 -17.95 -3.79 0.16
CA GLY A 208 -17.93 -3.07 1.44
C GLY A 208 -16.96 -1.89 1.47
N ALA A 209 -16.18 -1.67 0.40
CA ALA A 209 -15.20 -0.58 0.40
C ALA A 209 -15.89 0.78 0.34
N ALA A 210 -15.59 1.63 1.33
CA ALA A 210 -16.12 2.99 1.41
C ALA A 210 -15.36 3.94 0.47
N ARG A 211 -15.97 5.08 0.12
CA ARG A 211 -15.22 6.15 -0.55
C ARG A 211 -14.17 6.71 0.39
N VAL A 212 -12.96 6.94 -0.12
CA VAL A 212 -11.85 7.47 0.66
C VAL A 212 -12.22 8.83 1.28
N ARG A 213 -12.35 8.86 2.62
CA ARG A 213 -12.64 10.04 3.44
C ARG A 213 -11.89 9.92 4.76
N LEU A 214 -10.60 10.25 4.73
CA LEU A 214 -9.76 10.19 5.92
C LEU A 214 -9.94 11.47 6.76
N SER A 215 -10.15 11.31 8.07
CA SER A 215 -10.29 12.42 9.02
C SER A 215 -8.94 12.91 9.57
N MET A 216 -7.94 12.01 9.61
CA MET A 216 -6.60 12.29 10.12
C MET A 216 -5.72 13.00 9.09
N PRO A 217 -4.58 13.59 9.51
CA PRO A 217 -3.56 14.17 8.62
C PRO A 217 -3.08 13.16 7.57
N LEU A 218 -2.85 13.63 6.35
CA LEU A 218 -2.43 12.81 5.21
C LEU A 218 -1.33 13.49 4.42
N LEU A 219 -0.17 12.84 4.31
CA LEU A 219 0.82 13.13 3.29
C LEU A 219 0.56 12.25 2.07
N TYR A 220 0.31 12.87 0.92
CA TYR A 220 0.14 12.17 -0.35
C TYR A 220 1.35 12.42 -1.25
N VAL A 221 2.13 11.38 -1.53
CA VAL A 221 3.29 11.46 -2.43
C VAL A 221 3.01 10.64 -3.69
N TYR A 222 3.20 11.22 -4.89
CA TYR A 222 2.89 10.50 -6.11
C TYR A 222 3.90 10.76 -7.23
N GLY A 223 4.03 9.78 -8.13
CA GLY A 223 4.84 9.90 -9.34
C GLY A 223 4.11 10.68 -10.43
N THR A 224 4.74 11.71 -11.01
CA THR A 224 4.13 12.55 -12.05
C THR A 224 4.33 12.02 -13.48
N ARG A 225 5.21 11.01 -13.68
CA ARG A 225 5.55 10.46 -15.00
C ARG A 225 4.84 9.12 -15.24
N LYS A 226 3.52 9.15 -15.28
CA LYS A 226 2.65 7.98 -15.51
C LYS A 226 1.62 8.29 -16.59
N PRO A 227 1.11 7.26 -17.30
CA PRO A 227 0.09 7.46 -18.32
C PRO A 227 -1.27 7.86 -17.75
N PHE A 228 -1.51 7.61 -16.46
CA PHE A 228 -2.73 7.98 -15.73
C PHE A 228 -2.42 8.09 -14.24
N MET A 229 -3.17 8.94 -13.53
CA MET A 229 -3.07 9.13 -12.09
C MET A 229 -4.17 8.34 -11.38
N PHE A 230 -3.89 7.85 -10.17
CA PHE A 230 -4.87 7.19 -9.30
C PHE A 230 -5.45 8.14 -8.25
N HIS A 231 -5.54 9.42 -8.60
CA HIS A 231 -6.23 10.46 -7.84
C HIS A 231 -6.94 11.41 -8.81
N SER A 232 -8.07 11.97 -8.38
CA SER A 232 -8.72 13.02 -9.15
C SER A 232 -8.08 14.38 -8.84
N PRO A 233 -8.02 15.32 -9.82
CA PRO A 233 -7.56 16.68 -9.56
C PRO A 233 -8.33 17.35 -8.41
N LYS A 234 -9.65 17.19 -8.40
CA LYS A 234 -10.51 17.75 -7.33
C LYS A 234 -10.12 17.25 -5.93
N TRP A 235 -9.78 15.96 -5.78
CA TRP A 235 -9.35 15.41 -4.51
C TRP A 235 -7.99 15.95 -4.11
N LEU A 236 -7.06 16.06 -5.07
CA LEU A 236 -5.71 16.59 -4.85
C LEU A 236 -5.76 18.03 -4.36
N ASP A 237 -6.56 18.89 -5.02
CA ASP A 237 -6.75 20.30 -4.65
C ASP A 237 -7.35 20.42 -3.23
N ALA A 238 -8.38 19.63 -2.95
CA ALA A 238 -9.00 19.60 -1.62
C ALA A 238 -8.04 19.12 -0.52
N LEU A 239 -7.17 18.15 -0.84
CA LEU A 239 -6.18 17.65 0.11
C LEU A 239 -5.10 18.71 0.39
N ALA A 240 -4.63 19.41 -0.63
CA ALA A 240 -3.59 20.43 -0.52
C ALA A 240 -3.99 21.62 0.38
N THR A 241 -5.30 21.85 0.55
CA THR A 241 -5.81 22.96 1.38
C THR A 241 -6.25 22.51 2.78
N ARG A 242 -6.21 21.20 3.06
CA ARG A 242 -6.65 20.65 4.34
C ARG A 242 -5.54 20.74 5.38
N GLU A 243 -5.84 21.26 6.56
CA GLU A 243 -4.91 21.37 7.68
C GLU A 243 -4.27 20.01 8.03
N GLY A 244 -2.99 20.01 8.31
CA GLY A 244 -2.18 18.82 8.61
C GLY A 244 -1.92 17.92 7.41
N CYS A 245 -2.45 18.25 6.21
CA CYS A 245 -2.23 17.49 5.00
C CYS A 245 -1.20 18.14 4.09
N ALA A 246 -0.57 17.30 3.27
CA ALA A 246 0.39 17.78 2.27
C ALA A 246 0.35 16.90 1.02
N VAL A 247 0.73 17.48 -0.11
CA VAL A 247 0.78 16.81 -1.41
C VAL A 247 2.14 17.06 -2.03
N GLN A 248 2.81 15.99 -2.47
CA GLN A 248 4.11 16.07 -3.13
C GLN A 248 4.13 15.23 -4.41
N GLY A 249 4.26 15.87 -5.56
CA GLY A 249 4.55 15.21 -6.84
C GLY A 249 6.05 15.05 -7.04
N LEU A 250 6.50 13.86 -7.46
CA LEU A 250 7.91 13.59 -7.80
C LEU A 250 8.02 13.12 -9.26
N PRO A 251 9.08 13.51 -10.01
CA PRO A 251 9.21 13.21 -11.43
C PRO A 251 9.65 11.75 -11.67
N CYS A 252 8.79 10.79 -11.35
CA CYS A 252 9.01 9.35 -11.49
C CYS A 252 7.70 8.60 -11.80
N GLY A 253 7.77 7.26 -11.84
CA GLY A 253 6.65 6.35 -12.00
C GLY A 253 5.96 6.02 -10.67
N HIS A 254 5.31 4.82 -10.65
CA HIS A 254 4.49 4.34 -9.55
C HIS A 254 5.29 4.04 -8.26
N TRP A 255 6.49 3.49 -8.38
CA TRP A 255 7.36 3.13 -7.23
C TRP A 255 8.22 4.32 -6.80
N VAL A 256 7.59 5.32 -6.20
CA VAL A 256 8.20 6.61 -5.83
C VAL A 256 9.39 6.41 -4.89
N MET A 257 9.23 5.58 -3.84
CA MET A 257 10.24 5.30 -2.82
C MET A 257 11.49 4.60 -3.36
N LEU A 258 11.36 3.87 -4.48
CA LEU A 258 12.48 3.21 -5.15
C LEU A 258 13.11 4.08 -6.24
N SER A 259 12.31 4.91 -6.91
CA SER A 259 12.75 5.70 -8.05
C SER A 259 13.37 7.04 -7.63
N ARG A 260 12.98 7.58 -6.50
CA ARG A 260 13.41 8.88 -5.93
C ARG A 260 13.59 8.76 -4.41
N PRO A 261 14.42 7.82 -3.92
CA PRO A 261 14.49 7.49 -2.50
C PRO A 261 14.85 8.70 -1.64
N GLU A 262 15.86 9.51 -2.00
CA GLU A 262 16.29 10.64 -1.21
C GLU A 262 15.19 11.70 -1.08
N ALA A 263 14.53 12.06 -2.20
CA ALA A 263 13.46 13.04 -2.20
C ALA A 263 12.23 12.54 -1.45
N PHE A 264 11.90 11.25 -1.60
CA PHE A 264 10.80 10.62 -0.88
C PHE A 264 11.06 10.60 0.64
N HIS A 265 12.23 10.13 1.06
CA HIS A 265 12.58 10.04 2.47
C HIS A 265 12.68 11.42 3.13
N ALA A 266 13.26 12.42 2.45
CA ALA A 266 13.30 13.79 2.94
C ALA A 266 11.89 14.35 3.14
N CYS A 267 11.02 14.20 2.14
CA CYS A 267 9.63 14.64 2.22
C CYS A 267 8.88 13.99 3.39
N VAL A 268 9.01 12.66 3.56
CA VAL A 268 8.38 11.93 4.66
C VAL A 268 8.92 12.40 6.00
N ARG A 269 10.26 12.51 6.17
CA ARG A 269 10.87 12.96 7.42
C ARG A 269 10.41 14.36 7.80
N ASP A 270 10.45 15.32 6.86
CA ASP A 270 10.05 16.70 7.12
C ASP A 270 8.58 16.80 7.52
N TRP A 271 7.70 16.06 6.86
CA TRP A 271 6.28 16.05 7.22
C TRP A 271 6.03 15.38 8.59
N LEU A 272 6.73 14.29 8.89
CA LEU A 272 6.66 13.63 10.20
C LEU A 272 7.18 14.56 11.32
N ASP A 273 8.13 15.46 11.03
CA ASP A 273 8.63 16.48 11.95
C ASP A 273 7.71 17.72 12.07
N GLY A 274 6.58 17.74 11.37
CA GLY A 274 5.69 18.91 11.35
C GLY A 274 6.21 20.11 10.57
N LYS A 275 7.26 19.92 9.75
CA LYS A 275 7.78 20.99 8.90
C LYS A 275 6.88 21.22 7.69
N THR A 276 6.77 22.46 7.27
CA THR A 276 6.08 22.81 6.02
C THR A 276 6.87 22.26 4.84
N LEU A 277 6.26 21.43 4.02
CA LEU A 277 6.89 20.97 2.79
C LEU A 277 6.99 22.13 1.82
N SER A 278 8.20 22.44 1.36
CA SER A 278 8.39 23.38 0.28
C SER A 278 7.77 22.78 -0.98
N THR A 279 6.71 23.41 -1.49
CA THR A 279 6.17 23.10 -2.82
C THR A 279 7.22 23.47 -3.86
N SER A 280 8.11 22.55 -4.21
CA SER A 280 8.91 22.71 -5.41
C SER A 280 7.98 22.52 -6.60
N ALA A 281 7.38 23.64 -7.04
CA ALA A 281 6.78 23.73 -8.35
C ALA A 281 7.88 23.55 -9.39
N THR A 282 7.85 22.43 -10.15
CA THR A 282 8.52 22.29 -11.45
C THR A 282 7.60 21.61 -12.41
#